data_c04c710e6f130527d2cb09569be44aa0
#
_entry.id   c04c710e6f130527d2cb09569be44aa0
#
_cell.length_a   1.000
_cell.length_b   1.000
_cell.length_c   1.000
_cell.angle_alpha   90.00
_cell.angle_beta   90.00
_cell.angle_gamma   90.00
#
_symmetry.space_group_name_H-M   'P 1'
#
loop_
_entity.id
_entity.type
_entity.pdbx_description
1 polymer ?
#
loop_
_entity_poly.entity_id
_entity_poly.type
_entity_poly.pdbx_seq_one_letter_code
_entity_poly.pdbx_strand_id
1 'polypeptide(L)'
;CMVKNTGFRSWYYFRMGWSTYFAFVFAAVNTLTVTYFLAIENYPILKEVFPTFAIYIIILAGIGIPLLTFIGYVHFKRTPSYRSESAINYESNPFGRRLFVNSEFILEINQKLITLLLKIQKGEKIDDETLEQMQKTQVEISKHVENRTIFGKEDLDLLKKIQEND
;
A
#
# COMPACT_ATOMS: atom_id res chain seq x y z
N CYS A 1 -22.49 -3.79 7.47
CA CYS A 1 -22.66 -3.60 8.93
C CYS A 1 -21.29 -3.36 9.55
N MET A 2 -20.92 -2.10 9.79
CA MET A 2 -19.67 -1.78 10.50
C MET A 2 -19.80 -2.29 11.93
N VAL A 3 -19.03 -3.30 12.27
CA VAL A 3 -18.96 -3.81 13.66
C VAL A 3 -18.42 -2.69 14.55
N LYS A 4 -19.31 -2.11 15.38
CA LYS A 4 -18.93 -1.10 16.39
C LYS A 4 -18.19 -1.77 17.55
N ASN A 5 -16.98 -2.26 17.28
CA ASN A 5 -16.12 -2.80 18.33
C ASN A 5 -15.15 -1.72 18.80
N THR A 6 -15.66 -0.80 19.62
CA THR A 6 -14.95 0.38 20.09
C THR A 6 -13.63 0.01 20.80
N GLY A 7 -13.61 -1.08 21.56
CA GLY A 7 -12.41 -1.56 22.24
C GLY A 7 -11.26 -1.93 21.30
N PHE A 8 -11.54 -2.73 20.27
CA PHE A 8 -10.51 -3.10 19.28
C PHE A 8 -10.05 -1.92 18.42
N ARG A 9 -10.95 -0.98 18.13
CA ARG A 9 -10.59 0.24 17.39
C ARG A 9 -9.69 1.14 18.24
N SER A 10 -10.01 1.34 19.52
CA SER A 10 -9.17 2.12 20.43
C SER A 10 -7.80 1.49 20.63
N TRP A 11 -7.74 0.17 20.77
CA TRP A 11 -6.49 -0.58 20.83
C TRP A 11 -5.65 -0.42 19.56
N TYR A 12 -6.29 -0.49 18.39
CA TYR A 12 -5.61 -0.26 17.11
C TYR A 12 -5.01 1.14 17.03
N TYR A 13 -5.77 2.20 17.38
CA TYR A 13 -5.25 3.57 17.35
C TYR A 13 -4.12 3.78 18.37
N PHE A 14 -4.24 3.23 19.56
CA PHE A 14 -3.17 3.26 20.54
C PHE A 14 -1.90 2.59 20.02
N ARG A 15 -2.01 1.38 19.51
CA ARG A 15 -0.87 0.64 18.95
C ARG A 15 -0.22 1.39 17.79
N MET A 16 -0.99 1.96 16.88
CA MET A 16 -0.47 2.74 15.78
C MET A 16 0.23 4.02 16.24
N GLY A 17 -0.36 4.75 17.17
CA GLY A 17 0.27 5.93 17.77
C GLY A 17 1.56 5.60 18.51
N TRP A 18 1.56 4.52 19.29
CA TRP A 18 2.76 4.04 19.97
C TRP A 18 3.86 3.64 19.01
N SER A 19 3.59 2.74 18.05
CA SER A 19 4.62 2.20 17.16
C SER A 19 5.14 3.20 16.15
N THR A 20 4.28 4.06 15.60
CA THR A 20 4.64 4.98 14.53
C THR A 20 5.33 6.24 15.04
N TYR A 21 4.89 6.75 16.19
CA TYR A 21 5.39 8.03 16.70
C TYR A 21 6.22 7.87 17.97
N PHE A 22 5.63 7.33 19.03
CA PHE A 22 6.25 7.33 20.34
C PHE A 22 7.49 6.42 20.40
N ALA A 23 7.37 5.17 19.96
CA ALA A 23 8.49 4.22 20.03
C ALA A 23 9.66 4.67 19.16
N PHE A 24 9.39 5.24 18.00
CA PHE A 24 10.43 5.79 17.12
C PHE A 24 11.18 6.95 17.78
N VAL A 25 10.45 7.95 18.28
CA VAL A 25 11.05 9.12 18.94
C VAL A 25 11.82 8.69 20.20
N PHE A 26 11.23 7.82 21.02
CA PHE A 26 11.88 7.33 22.22
C PHE A 26 13.15 6.53 21.92
N ALA A 27 13.12 5.65 20.93
CA ALA A 27 14.30 4.90 20.50
C ALA A 27 15.39 5.83 19.96
N ALA A 28 15.04 6.83 19.15
CA ALA A 28 15.98 7.81 18.65
C ALA A 28 16.65 8.59 19.79
N VAL A 29 15.87 9.16 20.71
CA VAL A 29 16.40 9.91 21.86
C VAL A 29 17.31 9.04 22.72
N ASN A 30 16.88 7.81 23.02
CA ASN A 30 17.68 6.88 23.82
C ASN A 30 19.01 6.53 23.13
N THR A 31 18.96 6.19 21.85
CA THR A 31 20.16 5.85 21.06
C THR A 31 21.12 7.03 21.00
N LEU A 32 20.62 8.24 20.72
CA LEU A 32 21.44 9.45 20.65
C LEU A 32 22.10 9.77 21.99
N THR A 33 21.34 9.64 23.09
CA THR A 33 21.85 9.89 24.45
C THR A 33 22.94 8.88 24.82
N VAL A 34 22.65 7.58 24.62
CA VAL A 34 23.61 6.52 24.96
C VAL A 34 24.88 6.64 24.11
N THR A 35 24.76 6.91 22.81
CA THR A 35 25.89 7.07 21.93
C THR A 35 26.76 8.26 22.34
N TYR A 36 26.16 9.38 22.70
CA TYR A 36 26.93 10.56 23.15
C TYR A 36 27.72 10.26 24.44
N PHE A 37 27.07 9.80 25.48
CA PHE A 37 27.71 9.60 26.81
C PHE A 37 28.63 8.40 26.87
N LEU A 38 28.37 7.31 26.12
CA LEU A 38 29.23 6.13 26.15
C LEU A 38 30.35 6.15 25.11
N ALA A 39 30.12 6.73 23.95
CA ALA A 39 31.12 6.75 22.88
C ALA A 39 31.79 8.10 22.75
N ILE A 40 31.02 9.17 22.49
CA ILE A 40 31.61 10.48 22.11
C ILE A 40 32.36 11.10 23.28
N GLU A 41 31.81 11.08 24.46
CA GLU A 41 32.42 11.69 25.65
C GLU A 41 33.73 11.01 26.06
N ASN A 42 33.87 9.70 25.79
CA ASN A 42 35.02 8.91 26.18
C ASN A 42 36.19 8.93 25.13
N TYR A 43 35.92 9.39 23.92
CA TYR A 43 36.94 9.46 22.87
C TYR A 43 37.33 10.92 22.57
N PRO A 44 38.59 11.37 22.88
CA PRO A 44 39.01 12.76 22.70
C PRO A 44 38.78 13.32 21.28
N ILE A 45 39.04 12.52 20.25
CA ILE A 45 38.87 12.91 18.84
C ILE A 45 37.39 13.21 18.52
N LEU A 46 36.48 12.40 19.04
CA LEU A 46 35.06 12.61 18.84
C LEU A 46 34.53 13.79 19.63
N LYS A 47 35.11 14.03 20.81
CA LYS A 47 34.76 15.18 21.66
C LYS A 47 35.20 16.52 21.05
N GLU A 48 36.26 16.55 20.27
CA GLU A 48 36.66 17.74 19.49
C GLU A 48 35.61 18.09 18.42
N VAL A 49 35.03 17.10 17.76
CA VAL A 49 33.99 17.30 16.74
C VAL A 49 32.63 17.60 17.36
N PHE A 50 32.33 16.97 18.48
CA PHE A 50 31.04 17.07 19.19
C PHE A 50 31.24 17.52 20.65
N PRO A 51 31.62 18.76 20.87
CA PRO A 51 31.99 19.24 22.22
C PRO A 51 30.82 19.24 23.22
N THR A 52 29.58 19.33 22.73
CA THR A 52 28.37 19.30 23.55
C THR A 52 27.30 18.40 22.96
N PHE A 53 26.46 17.85 23.82
CA PHE A 53 25.31 17.05 23.41
C PHE A 53 24.39 17.79 22.43
N ALA A 54 24.17 19.11 22.66
CA ALA A 54 23.34 19.92 21.79
C ALA A 54 23.91 20.04 20.34
N ILE A 55 25.21 20.28 20.20
CA ILE A 55 25.89 20.33 18.90
C ILE A 55 25.82 18.99 18.20
N TYR A 56 26.02 17.89 18.93
CA TYR A 56 25.87 16.54 18.41
C TYR A 56 24.47 16.30 17.81
N ILE A 57 23.41 16.64 18.55
CA ILE A 57 22.01 16.50 18.07
C ILE A 57 21.76 17.37 16.83
N ILE A 58 22.22 18.61 16.81
CA ILE A 58 22.00 19.53 15.68
C ILE A 58 22.69 19.00 14.42
N ILE A 59 23.93 18.55 14.52
CA ILE A 59 24.68 18.02 13.36
C ILE A 59 24.03 16.73 12.87
N LEU A 60 23.69 15.83 13.79
CA LEU A 60 23.08 14.54 13.41
C LEU A 60 21.70 14.70 12.81
N ALA A 61 20.87 15.60 13.35
CA ALA A 61 19.56 15.89 12.79
C ALA A 61 19.70 16.61 11.43
N GLY A 62 20.62 17.57 11.31
CA GLY A 62 20.86 18.33 10.08
C GLY A 62 21.31 17.46 8.90
N ILE A 63 22.05 16.39 9.16
CA ILE A 63 22.49 15.42 8.13
C ILE A 63 21.50 14.27 8.02
N GLY A 64 21.06 13.73 9.15
CA GLY A 64 20.23 12.53 9.20
C GLY A 64 18.84 12.70 8.59
N ILE A 65 18.17 13.82 8.87
CA ILE A 65 16.82 14.07 8.34
C ILE A 65 16.82 14.14 6.80
N PRO A 66 17.69 14.94 6.13
CA PRO A 66 17.75 14.92 4.68
C PRO A 66 18.13 13.57 4.09
N LEU A 67 19.08 12.87 4.71
CA LEU A 67 19.51 11.55 4.26
C LEU A 67 18.38 10.52 4.34
N LEU A 68 17.69 10.44 5.47
CA LEU A 68 16.54 9.54 5.65
C LEU A 68 15.39 9.87 4.71
N THR A 69 15.14 11.16 4.47
CA THR A 69 14.14 11.61 3.50
C THR A 69 14.51 11.16 2.09
N PHE A 70 15.78 11.28 1.71
CA PHE A 70 16.26 10.80 0.41
C PHE A 70 16.15 9.28 0.27
N ILE A 71 16.57 8.52 1.28
CA ILE A 71 16.43 7.06 1.29
C ILE A 71 14.96 6.66 1.18
N GLY A 72 14.07 7.29 1.94
CA GLY A 72 12.63 7.06 1.84
C GLY A 72 12.09 7.34 0.44
N TYR A 73 12.48 8.46 -0.16
CA TYR A 73 12.09 8.79 -1.54
C TYR A 73 12.53 7.71 -2.54
N VAL A 74 13.79 7.26 -2.45
CA VAL A 74 14.32 6.20 -3.33
C VAL A 74 13.56 4.89 -3.10
N HIS A 75 13.28 4.54 -1.85
CA HIS A 75 12.51 3.35 -1.50
C HIS A 75 11.14 3.33 -2.20
N PHE A 76 10.36 4.40 -2.06
CA PHE A 76 9.03 4.49 -2.66
C PHE A 76 9.02 4.59 -4.19
N LYS A 77 10.04 5.22 -4.79
CA LYS A 77 10.03 5.50 -6.24
C LYS A 77 10.79 4.48 -7.08
N ARG A 78 11.79 3.80 -6.52
CA ARG A 78 12.75 3.01 -7.31
C ARG A 78 12.95 1.58 -6.81
N THR A 79 12.52 1.25 -5.61
CA THR A 79 12.83 -0.06 -5.03
C THR A 79 11.73 -1.08 -5.33
N PRO A 80 12.07 -2.28 -5.86
CA PRO A 80 11.11 -3.37 -6.06
C PRO A 80 10.44 -3.82 -4.75
N SER A 81 11.11 -3.63 -3.61
CA SER A 81 10.59 -3.96 -2.29
C SER A 81 9.25 -3.28 -2.01
N TYR A 82 9.10 -1.99 -2.37
CA TYR A 82 7.84 -1.28 -2.18
C TYR A 82 6.69 -1.86 -3.02
N ARG A 83 6.98 -2.36 -4.22
CA ARG A 83 5.97 -3.03 -5.05
C ARG A 83 5.45 -4.29 -4.37
N SER A 84 6.36 -5.10 -3.81
CA SER A 84 6.01 -6.29 -3.06
C SER A 84 5.21 -5.97 -1.80
N GLU A 85 5.60 -4.94 -1.04
CA GLU A 85 4.85 -4.47 0.13
C GLU A 85 3.43 -4.02 -0.23
N SER A 86 3.28 -3.31 -1.35
CA SER A 86 1.98 -2.87 -1.86
C SER A 86 1.12 -4.07 -2.27
N ALA A 87 1.68 -5.04 -2.99
CA ALA A 87 0.98 -6.26 -3.37
C ALA A 87 0.48 -7.03 -2.14
N ILE A 88 1.34 -7.26 -1.15
CA ILE A 88 0.96 -7.92 0.11
C ILE A 88 -0.16 -7.18 0.84
N ASN A 89 -0.14 -5.83 0.83
CA ASN A 89 -1.21 -5.03 1.45
C ASN A 89 -2.56 -5.25 0.75
N TYR A 90 -2.59 -5.32 -0.57
CA TYR A 90 -3.82 -5.64 -1.32
C TYR A 90 -4.26 -7.09 -1.09
N GLU A 91 -3.35 -8.05 -1.12
CA GLU A 91 -3.65 -9.47 -0.88
C GLU A 91 -4.18 -9.72 0.53
N SER A 92 -3.67 -9.03 1.53
CA SER A 92 -4.09 -9.19 2.93
C SER A 92 -5.37 -8.44 3.28
N ASN A 93 -5.74 -7.41 2.51
CA ASN A 93 -6.92 -6.59 2.78
C ASN A 93 -8.12 -7.06 1.93
N PRO A 94 -9.11 -7.75 2.52
CA PRO A 94 -10.26 -8.28 1.78
C PRO A 94 -11.12 -7.21 1.11
N PHE A 95 -11.18 -6.01 1.69
CA PHE A 95 -11.89 -4.88 1.09
C PHE A 95 -11.11 -4.27 -0.08
N GLY A 96 -9.78 -4.18 0.05
CA GLY A 96 -8.90 -3.72 -1.02
C GLY A 96 -8.94 -4.63 -2.24
N ARG A 97 -8.82 -5.97 -2.04
CA ARG A 97 -8.96 -6.97 -3.12
C ARG A 97 -10.27 -6.81 -3.87
N ARG A 98 -11.38 -6.76 -3.11
CA ARG A 98 -12.71 -6.64 -3.70
C ARG A 98 -12.86 -5.36 -4.51
N LEU A 99 -12.33 -4.24 -4.02
CA LEU A 99 -12.35 -2.99 -4.75
C LEU A 99 -11.56 -3.07 -6.06
N PHE A 100 -10.37 -3.65 -6.00
CA PHE A 100 -9.53 -3.85 -7.18
C PHE A 100 -10.21 -4.71 -8.23
N VAL A 101 -10.69 -5.90 -7.86
CA VAL A 101 -11.41 -6.81 -8.76
C VAL A 101 -12.66 -6.16 -9.35
N ASN A 102 -13.42 -5.40 -8.56
CA ASN A 102 -14.55 -4.65 -9.08
C ASN A 102 -14.14 -3.60 -10.13
N SER A 103 -13.00 -2.92 -9.91
CA SER A 103 -12.48 -1.94 -10.86
C SER A 103 -12.12 -2.56 -12.19
N GLU A 104 -11.50 -3.74 -12.19
CA GLU A 104 -11.18 -4.49 -13.41
C GLU A 104 -12.45 -4.89 -14.17
N PHE A 105 -13.43 -5.45 -13.49
CA PHE A 105 -14.71 -5.78 -14.12
C PHE A 105 -15.42 -4.54 -14.71
N ILE A 106 -15.39 -3.42 -14.00
CA ILE A 106 -15.99 -2.18 -14.48
C ILE A 106 -15.27 -1.67 -15.74
N LEU A 107 -13.94 -1.73 -15.78
CA LEU A 107 -13.15 -1.34 -16.95
C LEU A 107 -13.48 -2.22 -18.15
N GLU A 108 -13.52 -3.54 -17.96
CA GLU A 108 -13.85 -4.48 -19.02
C GLU A 108 -15.26 -4.27 -19.59
N ILE A 109 -16.25 -4.12 -18.70
CA ILE A 109 -17.65 -3.83 -19.10
C ILE A 109 -17.71 -2.51 -19.86
N ASN A 110 -17.09 -1.44 -19.36
CA ASN A 110 -17.12 -0.13 -19.98
C ASN A 110 -16.51 -0.15 -21.38
N GLN A 111 -15.39 -0.84 -21.60
CA GLN A 111 -14.77 -0.98 -22.93
C GLN A 111 -15.73 -1.66 -23.92
N LYS A 112 -16.38 -2.73 -23.49
CA LYS A 112 -17.35 -3.47 -24.32
C LYS A 112 -18.59 -2.63 -24.61
N LEU A 113 -19.10 -1.90 -23.59
CA LEU A 113 -20.25 -0.99 -23.78
C LEU A 113 -19.92 0.16 -24.74
N ILE A 114 -18.76 0.78 -24.64
CA ILE A 114 -18.33 1.85 -25.55
C ILE A 114 -18.27 1.31 -26.98
N THR A 115 -17.66 0.13 -27.18
CA THR A 115 -17.60 -0.51 -28.51
C THR A 115 -18.99 -0.74 -29.08
N LEU A 116 -19.92 -1.25 -28.27
CA LEU A 116 -21.30 -1.49 -28.68
C LEU A 116 -22.00 -0.18 -29.05
N LEU A 117 -21.88 0.87 -28.22
CA LEU A 117 -22.49 2.18 -28.47
C LEU A 117 -21.97 2.82 -29.75
N LEU A 118 -20.66 2.69 -30.02
CA LEU A 118 -20.07 3.20 -31.28
C LEU A 118 -20.59 2.46 -32.51
N LYS A 119 -20.78 1.14 -32.45
CA LYS A 119 -21.40 0.36 -33.53
C LYS A 119 -22.86 0.83 -33.77
N ILE A 120 -23.65 0.99 -32.72
CA ILE A 120 -25.02 1.46 -32.80
C ILE A 120 -25.09 2.87 -33.41
N GLN A 121 -24.22 3.80 -32.97
CA GLN A 121 -24.18 5.17 -33.47
C GLN A 121 -23.86 5.23 -34.97
N LYS A 122 -22.99 4.33 -35.46
CA LYS A 122 -22.64 4.22 -36.89
C LYS A 122 -23.72 3.52 -37.73
N GLY A 123 -24.77 2.99 -37.12
CA GLY A 123 -25.79 2.19 -37.79
C GLY A 123 -25.30 0.81 -38.23
N GLU A 124 -24.17 0.36 -37.69
CA GLU A 124 -23.64 -0.97 -37.95
C GLU A 124 -24.50 -2.03 -37.24
N LYS A 125 -24.71 -3.17 -37.91
CA LYS A 125 -25.35 -4.29 -37.25
C LYS A 125 -24.39 -4.87 -36.21
N ILE A 126 -24.93 -5.18 -35.03
CA ILE A 126 -24.20 -5.86 -34.00
C ILE A 126 -24.01 -7.30 -34.47
N ASP A 127 -22.77 -7.73 -34.63
CA ASP A 127 -22.40 -9.07 -35.00
C ASP A 127 -22.57 -10.07 -33.88
N ASP A 128 -22.89 -11.31 -34.22
CA ASP A 128 -23.13 -12.37 -33.23
C ASP A 128 -21.89 -12.60 -32.35
N GLU A 129 -20.69 -12.40 -32.88
CA GLU A 129 -19.45 -12.51 -32.10
C GLU A 129 -19.38 -11.48 -30.95
N THR A 130 -19.76 -10.23 -31.23
CA THR A 130 -19.82 -9.17 -30.18
C THR A 130 -20.83 -9.51 -29.10
N LEU A 131 -22.01 -10.03 -29.48
CA LEU A 131 -23.03 -10.45 -28.52
C LEU A 131 -22.58 -11.64 -27.70
N GLU A 132 -21.94 -12.65 -28.29
CA GLU A 132 -21.42 -13.82 -27.58
C GLU A 132 -20.33 -13.41 -26.58
N GLN A 133 -19.40 -12.53 -26.97
CA GLN A 133 -18.38 -12.01 -26.08
C GLN A 133 -18.98 -11.26 -24.88
N MET A 134 -20.01 -10.44 -25.08
CA MET A 134 -20.70 -9.74 -24.01
C MET A 134 -21.42 -10.70 -23.06
N GLN A 135 -22.12 -11.68 -23.61
CA GLN A 135 -22.80 -12.71 -22.81
C GLN A 135 -21.82 -13.52 -21.98
N LYS A 136 -20.69 -13.92 -22.58
CA LYS A 136 -19.63 -14.63 -21.88
C LYS A 136 -19.10 -13.84 -20.69
N THR A 137 -18.76 -12.58 -20.91
CA THR A 137 -18.31 -11.68 -19.83
C THR A 137 -19.36 -11.51 -18.73
N GLN A 138 -20.64 -11.35 -19.10
CA GLN A 138 -21.72 -11.25 -18.13
C GLN A 138 -21.83 -12.52 -17.27
N VAL A 139 -21.73 -13.69 -17.89
CA VAL A 139 -21.79 -14.98 -17.20
C VAL A 139 -20.60 -15.15 -16.25
N GLU A 140 -19.39 -14.81 -16.69
CA GLU A 140 -18.18 -14.87 -15.87
C GLU A 140 -18.28 -13.97 -14.64
N ILE A 141 -18.69 -12.72 -14.83
CA ILE A 141 -18.87 -11.76 -13.73
C ILE A 141 -19.98 -12.22 -12.78
N SER A 142 -21.13 -12.65 -13.31
CA SER A 142 -22.24 -13.16 -12.49
C SER A 142 -21.82 -14.35 -11.64
N LYS A 143 -21.12 -15.30 -12.23
CA LYS A 143 -20.60 -16.47 -11.53
C LYS A 143 -19.60 -16.10 -10.42
N HIS A 144 -18.73 -15.11 -10.68
CA HIS A 144 -17.78 -14.63 -9.69
C HIS A 144 -18.50 -13.92 -8.55
N VAL A 145 -19.49 -13.05 -8.86
CA VAL A 145 -20.24 -12.27 -7.87
C VAL A 145 -21.14 -13.13 -6.99
N GLU A 146 -21.78 -14.15 -7.57
CA GLU A 146 -22.74 -15.02 -6.87
C GLU A 146 -22.09 -15.81 -5.73
N ASN A 147 -20.87 -16.28 -5.93
CA ASN A 147 -20.19 -17.18 -4.99
C ASN A 147 -19.22 -16.46 -4.03
N ARG A 148 -18.97 -15.17 -4.20
CA ARG A 148 -17.95 -14.47 -3.42
C ARG A 148 -18.45 -13.93 -2.09
N THR A 149 -17.62 -14.11 -1.07
CA THR A 149 -17.76 -13.47 0.25
C THR A 149 -16.64 -12.46 0.49
N ILE A 150 -16.80 -11.54 1.47
CA ILE A 150 -15.77 -10.53 1.75
C ILE A 150 -14.46 -11.19 2.19
N PHE A 151 -14.54 -12.28 2.95
CA PHE A 151 -13.36 -12.99 3.47
C PHE A 151 -13.04 -14.26 2.66
N GLY A 152 -13.73 -14.51 1.55
CA GLY A 152 -13.49 -15.62 0.65
C GLY A 152 -12.17 -15.50 -0.11
N LYS A 153 -11.84 -16.56 -0.85
CA LYS A 153 -10.61 -16.63 -1.66
C LYS A 153 -10.83 -16.17 -3.10
N GLU A 154 -12.08 -16.04 -3.54
CA GLU A 154 -12.47 -15.80 -4.92
C GLU A 154 -11.82 -14.52 -5.48
N ASP A 155 -11.90 -13.41 -4.72
CA ASP A 155 -11.26 -12.14 -5.10
C ASP A 155 -9.72 -12.22 -5.01
N LEU A 156 -9.15 -13.03 -4.12
CA LEU A 156 -7.70 -13.21 -4.02
C LEU A 156 -7.16 -14.03 -5.19
N ASP A 157 -7.83 -15.09 -5.56
CA ASP A 157 -7.41 -15.98 -6.66
C ASP A 157 -7.46 -15.23 -8.00
N LEU A 158 -8.47 -14.37 -8.19
CA LEU A 158 -8.55 -13.52 -9.38
C LEU A 158 -7.46 -12.43 -9.38
N LEU A 159 -7.22 -11.78 -8.24
CA LEU A 159 -6.15 -10.79 -8.09
C LEU A 159 -4.78 -11.38 -8.47
N LYS A 160 -4.46 -12.59 -8.00
CA LYS A 160 -3.20 -13.26 -8.33
C LYS A 160 -3.07 -13.56 -9.83
N LYS A 161 -4.15 -14.02 -10.47
CA LYS A 161 -4.15 -14.24 -11.91
C LYS A 161 -3.90 -12.97 -12.72
N ILE A 162 -4.44 -11.83 -12.26
CA ILE A 162 -4.19 -10.53 -12.91
C ILE A 162 -2.72 -10.15 -12.73
N GLN A 163 -2.16 -10.30 -11.53
CA GLN A 163 -0.75 -9.97 -11.25
C GLN A 163 0.26 -10.87 -11.99
N GLU A 164 -0.10 -12.11 -12.31
CA GLU A 164 0.75 -13.03 -13.09
C GLU A 164 0.78 -12.67 -14.59
N ASN A 165 -0.22 -11.94 -15.08
CA ASN A 165 -0.33 -11.54 -16.48
C ASN A 165 0.26 -10.14 -16.79
N ASP A 166 0.60 -9.36 -15.75
CA ASP A 166 1.27 -8.04 -15.84
C ASP A 166 2.80 -8.17 -15.71
#